data_9add40358c07e8b37eb46f4766131b1c
#
_entry.id   9add40358c07e8b37eb46f4766131b1c
#
_cell.length_a   1.000
_cell.length_b   1.000
_cell.length_c   1.000
_cell.angle_alpha   90.00
_cell.angle_beta   90.00
_cell.angle_gamma   90.00
#
_symmetry.space_group_name_H-M   'P 1'
#
loop_
_entity.id
_entity.type
_entity.pdbx_description
1 polymer ?
#
loop_
_entity_poly.entity_id
_entity_poly.type
_entity_poly.pdbx_seq_one_letter_code
_entity_poly.pdbx_strand_id
1 'polypeptide(L)'
;MWYYGFMDYMNVPPLKVAIVNAKGGVGKTATSILLGKAATAAGLSCVVLDSDPQGSATEWWYQASQRKDALPFPVEAASRATIKFPRSEQLAIIDTPPGDSATIKTACEVADYVIVPTLPSPDDFGKAWEVVNALGDKPYRVLLTMAETNTNLYRSLVELMENSGIRYFDTPIKKTVEVRNQFGRNPVSTFNYGFILDQVLKEVSQHE
;
A
#
# COMPACT_ATOMS: atom_id res chain seq x y z
N MET A 1 2.71 -19.36 -18.23
CA MET A 1 3.92 -18.62 -18.59
C MET A 1 3.44 -17.25 -19.09
N TRP A 2 3.29 -16.26 -18.18
CA TRP A 2 2.78 -14.94 -18.51
C TRP A 2 3.95 -14.03 -18.80
N TYR A 3 4.08 -13.59 -20.03
CA TYR A 3 5.02 -12.54 -20.45
C TYR A 3 4.51 -11.22 -19.86
N TYR A 4 5.02 -10.81 -18.69
CA TYR A 4 5.05 -9.41 -18.31
C TYR A 4 6.06 -8.73 -19.23
N GLY A 5 5.63 -7.73 -19.98
CA GLY A 5 6.56 -6.83 -20.65
C GLY A 5 7.53 -6.31 -19.58
N PHE A 6 8.80 -6.65 -19.69
CA PHE A 6 9.85 -6.17 -18.80
C PHE A 6 9.87 -4.64 -18.88
N MET A 7 9.21 -3.95 -17.96
CA MET A 7 9.64 -2.61 -17.62
C MET A 7 11.05 -2.75 -17.05
N ASP A 8 11.97 -1.94 -17.55
CA ASP A 8 13.33 -1.91 -17.00
C ASP A 8 13.28 -1.22 -15.63
N TYR A 9 12.96 -1.98 -14.60
CA TYR A 9 12.90 -1.48 -13.22
C TYR A 9 14.27 -1.07 -12.67
N MET A 10 15.36 -1.32 -13.40
CA MET A 10 16.73 -1.00 -12.97
C MET A 10 16.98 0.51 -12.85
N ASN A 11 16.20 1.35 -13.54
CA ASN A 11 16.35 2.80 -13.57
C ASN A 11 15.22 3.56 -12.86
N VAL A 12 14.42 2.90 -12.02
CA VAL A 12 13.39 3.60 -11.22
C VAL A 12 14.09 4.48 -10.18
N PRO A 13 13.84 5.80 -10.17
CA PRO A 13 14.39 6.66 -9.13
C PRO A 13 13.81 6.29 -7.77
N PRO A 14 14.49 6.63 -6.66
CA PRO A 14 13.96 6.39 -5.33
C PRO A 14 12.56 6.98 -5.17
N LEU A 15 11.59 6.12 -4.86
CA LEU A 15 10.17 6.44 -4.75
C LEU A 15 9.67 6.19 -3.33
N LYS A 16 8.91 7.13 -2.76
CA LYS A 16 8.18 6.94 -1.51
C LYS A 16 6.69 6.76 -1.77
N VAL A 17 6.14 5.64 -1.30
CA VAL A 17 4.70 5.35 -1.36
C VAL A 17 4.12 5.34 0.04
N ALA A 18 3.15 6.20 0.33
CA ALA A 18 2.46 6.20 1.62
C ALA A 18 1.17 5.38 1.55
N ILE A 19 0.97 4.52 2.56
CA ILE A 19 -0.25 3.73 2.73
C ILE A 19 -1.06 4.38 3.83
N VAL A 20 -2.15 5.06 3.48
CA VAL A 20 -2.85 5.95 4.41
C VAL A 20 -4.36 5.70 4.45
N ASN A 21 -4.92 5.65 5.63
CA ASN A 21 -6.34 5.80 5.93
C ASN A 21 -6.50 6.06 7.43
N ALA A 22 -7.40 6.96 7.80
CA ALA A 22 -7.70 7.26 9.20
C ALA A 22 -8.38 6.08 9.93
N LYS A 23 -9.06 5.17 9.18
CA LYS A 23 -9.74 4.01 9.75
C LYS A 23 -8.77 2.85 10.00
N GLY A 24 -8.91 2.19 11.15
CA GLY A 24 -8.23 0.94 11.48
C GLY A 24 -8.82 -0.26 10.74
N GLY A 25 -8.04 -1.32 10.53
CA GLY A 25 -8.53 -2.59 9.97
C GLY A 25 -8.77 -2.61 8.46
N VAL A 26 -8.47 -1.54 7.73
CA VAL A 26 -8.66 -1.47 6.26
C VAL A 26 -7.51 -2.10 5.47
N GLY A 27 -6.56 -2.75 6.11
CA GLY A 27 -5.47 -3.48 5.45
C GLY A 27 -4.23 -2.65 5.13
N LYS A 28 -3.96 -1.52 5.81
CA LYS A 28 -2.74 -0.71 5.58
C LYS A 28 -1.47 -1.54 5.69
N THR A 29 -1.22 -2.14 6.85
CA THR A 29 -0.03 -2.97 7.09
C THR A 29 0.08 -4.15 6.13
N ALA A 30 -1.04 -4.84 5.83
CA ALA A 30 -1.03 -5.91 4.84
C ALA A 30 -0.65 -5.38 3.45
N THR A 31 -1.15 -4.20 3.07
CA THR A 31 -0.79 -3.53 1.82
C THR A 31 0.70 -3.19 1.81
N SER A 32 1.24 -2.64 2.89
CA SER A 32 2.67 -2.29 3.00
C SER A 32 3.58 -3.51 2.81
N ILE A 33 3.29 -4.60 3.50
CA ILE A 33 4.09 -5.85 3.42
C ILE A 33 3.95 -6.53 2.05
N LEU A 34 2.74 -6.64 1.52
CA LEU A 34 2.50 -7.33 0.23
C LEU A 34 3.00 -6.52 -0.97
N LEU A 35 2.96 -5.19 -0.89
CA LEU A 35 3.58 -4.31 -1.89
C LEU A 35 5.11 -4.43 -1.85
N GLY A 36 5.73 -4.49 -0.65
CA GLY A 36 7.16 -4.78 -0.50
C GLY A 36 7.55 -6.14 -1.07
N LYS A 37 6.70 -7.17 -0.87
CA LYS A 37 6.89 -8.48 -1.50
C LYS A 37 6.82 -8.39 -3.02
N ALA A 38 5.90 -7.62 -3.57
CA ALA A 38 5.78 -7.41 -5.01
C ALA A 38 7.01 -6.68 -5.57
N ALA A 39 7.49 -5.64 -4.87
CA ALA A 39 8.66 -4.87 -5.27
C ALA A 39 9.91 -5.75 -5.35
N THR A 40 10.19 -6.53 -4.31
CA THR A 40 11.35 -7.42 -4.31
C THR A 40 11.22 -8.57 -5.31
N ALA A 41 10.02 -9.07 -5.56
CA ALA A 41 9.77 -10.04 -6.63
C ALA A 41 9.99 -9.47 -8.03
N ALA A 42 9.82 -8.16 -8.20
CA ALA A 42 10.14 -7.41 -9.43
C ALA A 42 11.62 -6.98 -9.52
N GLY A 43 12.45 -7.29 -8.50
CA GLY A 43 13.87 -6.97 -8.47
C GLY A 43 14.21 -5.59 -7.90
N LEU A 44 13.23 -4.85 -7.36
CA LEU A 44 13.46 -3.55 -6.72
C LEU A 44 14.02 -3.73 -5.30
N SER A 45 14.96 -2.88 -4.92
CA SER A 45 15.32 -2.70 -3.52
C SER A 45 14.17 -1.98 -2.79
N CYS A 46 13.76 -2.52 -1.62
CA CYS A 46 12.58 -2.02 -0.91
C CYS A 46 12.81 -1.97 0.59
N VAL A 47 12.18 -1.01 1.26
CA VAL A 47 12.05 -0.92 2.71
C VAL A 47 10.62 -0.55 3.09
N VAL A 48 10.11 -1.12 4.19
CA VAL A 48 8.86 -0.69 4.82
C VAL A 48 9.20 0.14 6.07
N LEU A 49 8.70 1.36 6.13
CA LEU A 49 8.84 2.28 7.25
C LEU A 49 7.57 2.20 8.10
N ASP A 50 7.65 1.49 9.22
CA ASP A 50 6.53 1.32 10.16
C ASP A 50 6.42 2.56 11.06
N SER A 51 5.52 3.46 10.71
CA SER A 51 5.27 4.69 11.48
C SER A 51 4.07 4.57 12.43
N ASP A 52 3.47 3.37 12.53
CA ASP A 52 2.43 3.08 13.51
C ASP A 52 3.08 2.73 14.86
N PRO A 53 2.78 3.48 15.95
CA PRO A 53 3.27 3.12 17.30
C PRO A 53 2.86 1.72 17.76
N GLN A 54 1.82 1.12 17.17
CA GLN A 54 1.44 -0.27 17.46
C GLN A 54 2.43 -1.27 16.83
N GLY A 55 3.24 -0.87 15.85
CA GLY A 55 4.31 -1.67 15.30
C GLY A 55 3.85 -2.92 14.55
N SER A 56 2.69 -2.90 13.91
CA SER A 56 2.13 -4.11 13.26
C SER A 56 2.99 -4.63 12.11
N ALA A 57 3.65 -3.76 11.33
CA ALA A 57 4.56 -4.19 10.28
C ALA A 57 5.87 -4.74 10.87
N THR A 58 6.38 -4.10 11.92
CA THR A 58 7.56 -4.55 12.68
C THR A 58 7.31 -5.90 13.32
N GLU A 59 6.14 -6.11 13.92
CA GLU A 59 5.75 -7.41 14.51
C GLU A 59 5.65 -8.51 13.45
N TRP A 60 5.08 -8.21 12.28
CA TRP A 60 5.03 -9.15 11.16
C TRP A 60 6.44 -9.58 10.74
N TRP A 61 7.34 -8.62 10.52
CA TRP A 61 8.73 -8.88 10.15
C TRP A 61 9.45 -9.73 11.22
N TYR A 62 9.29 -9.38 12.51
CA TYR A 62 9.89 -10.11 13.62
C TYR A 62 9.42 -11.58 13.67
N GLN A 63 8.10 -11.82 13.60
CA GLN A 63 7.54 -13.15 13.61
C GLN A 63 8.01 -14.00 12.41
N ALA A 64 8.07 -13.43 11.22
CA ALA A 64 8.59 -14.11 10.02
C ALA A 64 10.06 -14.53 10.23
N SER A 65 10.87 -13.64 10.79
CA SER A 65 12.28 -13.92 11.09
C SER A 65 12.43 -15.06 12.12
N GLN A 66 11.62 -15.08 13.17
CA GLN A 66 11.64 -16.15 14.19
C GLN A 66 11.25 -17.52 13.62
N ARG A 67 10.41 -17.53 12.59
CA ARG A 67 9.98 -18.76 11.89
C ARG A 67 10.98 -19.23 10.82
N LYS A 68 12.13 -18.56 10.67
CA LYS A 68 13.09 -18.78 9.57
C LYS A 68 12.47 -18.61 8.18
N ASP A 69 11.49 -17.72 8.09
CA ASP A 69 10.73 -17.40 6.90
C ASP A 69 10.77 -15.86 6.69
N ALA A 70 12.00 -15.31 6.71
CA ALA A 70 12.26 -13.87 6.71
C ALA A 70 11.68 -13.19 5.46
N LEU A 71 11.17 -11.97 5.66
CA LEU A 71 10.78 -11.11 4.53
C LEU A 71 12.02 -10.77 3.69
N PRO A 72 11.91 -10.69 2.35
CA PRO A 72 13.03 -10.35 1.46
C PRO A 72 13.40 -8.86 1.46
N PHE A 73 12.86 -8.08 2.39
CA PHE A 73 13.11 -6.66 2.58
C PHE A 73 13.09 -6.31 4.08
N PRO A 74 13.79 -5.24 4.51
CA PRO A 74 13.74 -4.77 5.88
C PRO A 74 12.40 -4.07 6.19
N VAL A 75 12.00 -4.16 7.45
CA VAL A 75 10.96 -3.32 8.06
C VAL A 75 11.61 -2.53 9.18
N GLU A 76 11.54 -1.21 9.12
CA GLU A 76 12.18 -0.31 10.06
C GLU A 76 11.11 0.48 10.84
N ALA A 77 11.20 0.46 12.17
CA ALA A 77 10.38 1.36 12.97
C ALA A 77 10.74 2.82 12.63
N ALA A 78 9.73 3.62 12.34
CA ALA A 78 9.91 4.99 11.91
C ALA A 78 9.02 5.95 12.71
N SER A 79 9.43 7.19 12.78
CA SER A 79 8.64 8.28 13.36
C SER A 79 8.24 9.27 12.28
N ARG A 80 7.32 10.17 12.63
CA ARG A 80 6.97 11.32 11.78
C ARG A 80 8.20 12.16 11.35
N ALA A 81 9.26 12.18 12.14
CA ALA A 81 10.49 12.87 11.78
C ALA A 81 11.32 12.07 10.78
N THR A 82 11.48 10.75 11.01
CA THR A 82 12.40 9.92 10.22
C THR A 82 11.84 9.50 8.87
N ILE A 83 10.51 9.44 8.68
CA ILE A 83 9.92 9.20 7.34
C ILE A 83 10.25 10.27 6.31
N LYS A 84 10.71 11.47 6.75
CA LYS A 84 11.14 12.57 5.88
C LYS A 84 12.53 12.34 5.26
N PHE A 85 13.35 11.50 5.87
CA PHE A 85 14.73 11.35 5.43
C PHE A 85 14.82 10.68 4.05
N PRO A 86 15.77 11.09 3.20
CA PRO A 86 16.05 10.42 1.94
C PRO A 86 16.38 8.94 2.15
N ARG A 87 16.03 8.12 1.17
CA ARG A 87 16.31 6.68 1.17
C ARG A 87 17.14 6.31 -0.04
N SER A 88 17.92 5.26 0.10
CA SER A 88 18.72 4.69 -0.98
C SER A 88 17.99 3.57 -1.73
N GLU A 89 16.97 3.00 -1.09
CA GLU A 89 16.13 1.97 -1.68
C GLU A 89 15.27 2.56 -2.81
N GLN A 90 15.07 1.79 -3.87
CA GLN A 90 14.23 2.21 -5.00
C GLN A 90 12.77 2.39 -4.61
N LEU A 91 12.30 1.66 -3.58
CA LEU A 91 10.95 1.83 -3.03
C LEU A 91 10.97 1.89 -1.50
N ALA A 92 10.54 3.01 -0.94
CA ALA A 92 10.26 3.15 0.48
C ALA A 92 8.74 3.22 0.70
N ILE A 93 8.18 2.27 1.43
CA ILE A 93 6.74 2.18 1.73
C ILE A 93 6.52 2.66 3.15
N ILE A 94 5.67 3.68 3.34
CA ILE A 94 5.35 4.24 4.66
C ILE A 94 4.03 3.63 5.13
N ASP A 95 4.09 2.75 6.14
CA ASP A 95 2.92 2.23 6.84
C ASP A 95 2.48 3.22 7.92
N THR A 96 1.24 3.72 7.86
CA THR A 96 0.77 4.79 8.76
C THR A 96 -0.20 4.27 9.82
N PRO A 97 -0.21 4.89 11.04
CA PRO A 97 -1.18 4.57 12.06
C PRO A 97 -2.62 4.97 11.64
N PRO A 98 -3.65 4.31 12.21
CA PRO A 98 -5.00 4.82 12.13
C PRO A 98 -5.17 6.05 13.04
N GLY A 99 -5.97 7.03 12.60
CA GLY A 99 -6.41 8.14 13.45
C GLY A 99 -5.37 9.22 13.77
N ASP A 100 -4.08 9.01 13.54
CA ASP A 100 -3.05 10.04 13.73
C ASP A 100 -2.95 10.93 12.49
N SER A 101 -3.76 11.99 12.47
CA SER A 101 -3.81 12.95 11.38
C SER A 101 -2.46 13.63 11.10
N ALA A 102 -1.62 13.83 12.10
CA ALA A 102 -0.32 14.49 11.93
C ALA A 102 0.69 13.60 11.22
N THR A 103 0.76 12.31 11.57
CA THR A 103 1.61 11.34 10.86
C THR A 103 1.10 11.07 9.46
N ILE A 104 -0.22 10.90 9.27
CA ILE A 104 -0.85 10.75 7.95
C ILE A 104 -0.52 11.95 7.06
N LYS A 105 -0.72 13.18 7.55
CA LYS A 105 -0.41 14.40 6.80
C LYS A 105 1.06 14.42 6.38
N THR A 106 1.99 14.17 7.32
CA THR A 106 3.42 14.14 7.00
C THR A 106 3.76 13.06 5.98
N ALA A 107 3.19 11.86 6.10
CA ALA A 107 3.39 10.78 5.13
C ALA A 107 2.92 11.19 3.73
N CYS A 108 1.73 11.81 3.62
CA CYS A 108 1.23 12.34 2.36
C CYS A 108 2.13 13.45 1.77
N GLU A 109 2.68 14.34 2.62
CA GLU A 109 3.57 15.41 2.17
C GLU A 109 4.87 14.89 1.54
N VAL A 110 5.48 13.86 2.15
CA VAL A 110 6.80 13.35 1.74
C VAL A 110 6.73 12.23 0.70
N ALA A 111 5.56 11.64 0.50
CA ALA A 111 5.37 10.58 -0.49
C ALA A 111 5.26 11.15 -1.89
N ASP A 112 5.76 10.41 -2.87
CA ASP A 112 5.58 10.69 -4.29
C ASP A 112 4.23 10.14 -4.79
N TYR A 113 3.75 9.09 -4.13
CA TYR A 113 2.48 8.44 -4.43
C TYR A 113 1.74 8.02 -3.16
N VAL A 114 0.40 8.05 -3.17
CA VAL A 114 -0.43 7.66 -2.03
C VAL A 114 -1.38 6.55 -2.42
N ILE A 115 -1.36 5.44 -1.66
CA ILE A 115 -2.36 4.38 -1.75
C ILE A 115 -3.31 4.54 -0.55
N VAL A 116 -4.61 4.55 -0.83
CA VAL A 116 -5.66 4.68 0.20
C VAL A 116 -6.46 3.39 0.28
N PRO A 117 -6.04 2.39 1.11
CA PRO A 117 -6.79 1.17 1.29
C PRO A 117 -8.13 1.45 1.97
N THR A 118 -9.21 0.84 1.47
CA THR A 118 -10.54 0.92 2.08
C THR A 118 -11.33 -0.35 1.88
N LEU A 119 -12.26 -0.65 2.77
CA LEU A 119 -13.21 -1.74 2.57
C LEU A 119 -14.34 -1.28 1.65
N PRO A 120 -14.98 -2.20 0.91
CA PRO A 120 -16.10 -1.88 0.06
C PRO A 120 -17.38 -1.69 0.88
N SER A 121 -17.39 -0.68 1.77
CA SER A 121 -18.56 -0.25 2.53
C SER A 121 -18.70 1.28 2.50
N PRO A 122 -19.91 1.84 2.60
CA PRO A 122 -20.11 3.30 2.54
C PRO A 122 -19.38 4.06 3.67
N ASP A 123 -19.36 3.50 4.88
CA ASP A 123 -18.71 4.11 6.04
C ASP A 123 -17.18 4.13 5.89
N ASP A 124 -16.59 3.01 5.44
CA ASP A 124 -15.14 2.92 5.20
C ASP A 124 -14.71 3.83 4.06
N PHE A 125 -15.53 3.88 3.01
CA PHE A 125 -15.29 4.76 1.87
C PHE A 125 -15.38 6.24 2.24
N GLY A 126 -16.31 6.62 3.11
CA GLY A 126 -16.39 8.00 3.63
C GLY A 126 -15.07 8.46 4.24
N LYS A 127 -14.39 7.60 5.00
CA LYS A 127 -13.06 7.90 5.56
C LYS A 127 -11.94 7.97 4.51
N ALA A 128 -11.99 7.10 3.51
CA ALA A 128 -11.08 7.20 2.37
C ALA A 128 -11.29 8.49 1.57
N TRP A 129 -12.54 8.92 1.39
CA TRP A 129 -12.90 10.16 0.75
C TRP A 129 -12.35 11.40 1.46
N GLU A 130 -12.43 11.44 2.80
CA GLU A 130 -11.83 12.52 3.61
C GLU A 130 -10.32 12.62 3.34
N VAL A 131 -9.61 11.49 3.25
CA VAL A 131 -8.17 11.46 2.94
C VAL A 131 -7.93 11.98 1.53
N VAL A 132 -8.65 11.44 0.53
CA VAL A 132 -8.50 11.82 -0.89
C VAL A 132 -8.69 13.32 -1.09
N ASN A 133 -9.71 13.93 -0.48
CA ASN A 133 -9.96 15.37 -0.58
C ASN A 133 -8.84 16.22 0.03
N ALA A 134 -8.09 15.68 0.98
CA ALA A 134 -6.97 16.39 1.61
C ALA A 134 -5.65 16.27 0.81
N LEU A 135 -5.57 15.40 -0.20
CA LEU A 135 -4.35 15.17 -0.98
C LEU A 135 -4.06 16.27 -2.01
N GLY A 136 -5.07 17.05 -2.45
CA GLY A 136 -4.91 18.03 -3.53
C GLY A 136 -4.45 17.35 -4.83
N ASP A 137 -3.38 17.85 -5.44
CA ASP A 137 -2.83 17.34 -6.71
C ASP A 137 -1.90 16.14 -6.55
N LYS A 138 -1.69 15.64 -5.32
CA LYS A 138 -0.81 14.49 -5.06
C LYS A 138 -1.31 13.26 -5.83
N PRO A 139 -0.43 12.53 -6.54
CA PRO A 139 -0.79 11.27 -7.17
C PRO A 139 -1.30 10.25 -6.14
N TYR A 140 -2.45 9.68 -6.38
CA TYR A 140 -3.06 8.69 -5.50
C TYR A 140 -3.97 7.73 -6.23
N ARG A 141 -4.24 6.58 -5.61
CA ARG A 141 -5.39 5.71 -5.92
C ARG A 141 -5.98 5.09 -4.66
N VAL A 142 -7.29 4.91 -4.69
CA VAL A 142 -8.03 4.13 -3.69
C VAL A 142 -7.85 2.64 -4.02
N LEU A 143 -7.51 1.84 -3.00
CA LEU A 143 -7.38 0.38 -3.12
C LEU A 143 -8.52 -0.31 -2.36
N LEU A 144 -9.42 -0.96 -3.07
CA LEU A 144 -10.46 -1.77 -2.45
C LEU A 144 -9.85 -3.07 -1.91
N THR A 145 -9.83 -3.20 -0.59
CA THR A 145 -9.29 -4.35 0.13
C THR A 145 -10.42 -5.22 0.67
N MET A 146 -10.11 -6.49 0.95
CA MET A 146 -11.09 -7.48 1.44
C MET A 146 -12.38 -7.49 0.60
N ALA A 147 -12.23 -7.30 -0.71
CA ALA A 147 -13.35 -7.15 -1.63
C ALA A 147 -14.06 -8.48 -1.90
N GLU A 148 -15.38 -8.46 -1.84
CA GLU A 148 -16.28 -9.50 -2.31
C GLU A 148 -16.92 -9.02 -3.62
N THR A 149 -16.20 -9.20 -4.74
CA THR A 149 -16.50 -8.57 -6.04
C THR A 149 -17.84 -8.96 -6.64
N ASN A 150 -18.45 -10.06 -6.18
CA ASN A 150 -19.75 -10.54 -6.66
C ASN A 150 -20.95 -9.89 -5.92
N THR A 151 -20.72 -8.95 -5.02
CA THR A 151 -21.79 -8.29 -4.24
C THR A 151 -22.27 -7.01 -4.89
N ASN A 152 -23.54 -6.67 -4.66
CA ASN A 152 -24.10 -5.40 -5.10
C ASN A 152 -23.40 -4.21 -4.44
N LEU A 153 -23.01 -4.37 -3.17
CA LEU A 153 -22.30 -3.34 -2.41
C LEU A 153 -20.96 -2.96 -3.11
N TYR A 154 -20.20 -3.95 -3.54
CA TYR A 154 -18.96 -3.70 -4.30
C TYR A 154 -19.24 -2.94 -5.59
N ARG A 155 -20.23 -3.39 -6.38
CA ARG A 155 -20.58 -2.76 -7.66
C ARG A 155 -21.04 -1.32 -7.48
N SER A 156 -21.92 -1.08 -6.49
CA SER A 156 -22.40 0.28 -6.20
C SER A 156 -21.29 1.22 -5.74
N LEU A 157 -20.29 0.71 -5.02
CA LEU A 157 -19.15 1.53 -4.61
C LEU A 157 -18.24 1.87 -5.80
N VAL A 158 -17.96 0.91 -6.68
CA VAL A 158 -17.18 1.17 -7.91
C VAL A 158 -17.88 2.24 -8.75
N GLU A 159 -19.18 2.09 -8.99
CA GLU A 159 -19.99 3.07 -9.72
C GLU A 159 -19.96 4.47 -9.06
N LEU A 160 -20.02 4.51 -7.73
CA LEU A 160 -19.91 5.78 -6.99
C LEU A 160 -18.54 6.43 -7.22
N MET A 161 -17.45 5.66 -7.15
CA MET A 161 -16.10 6.18 -7.40
C MET A 161 -15.95 6.71 -8.82
N GLU A 162 -16.45 5.98 -9.83
CA GLU A 162 -16.44 6.39 -11.23
C GLU A 162 -17.21 7.71 -11.44
N ASN A 163 -18.44 7.77 -10.93
CA ASN A 163 -19.29 8.96 -11.04
C ASN A 163 -18.73 10.17 -10.30
N SER A 164 -17.92 9.95 -9.27
CA SER A 164 -17.27 11.01 -8.48
C SER A 164 -15.88 11.38 -8.99
N GLY A 165 -15.38 10.75 -10.05
CA GLY A 165 -14.05 10.99 -10.61
C GLY A 165 -12.90 10.57 -9.69
N ILE A 166 -13.16 9.61 -8.77
CA ILE A 166 -12.14 9.12 -7.85
C ILE A 166 -11.24 8.11 -8.56
N ARG A 167 -9.94 8.33 -8.49
CA ARG A 167 -8.96 7.37 -9.01
C ARG A 167 -8.86 6.16 -8.08
N TYR A 168 -9.05 4.97 -8.60
CA TYR A 168 -8.94 3.72 -7.87
C TYR A 168 -8.16 2.68 -8.68
N PHE A 169 -7.68 1.62 -8.02
CA PHE A 169 -7.06 0.49 -8.71
C PHE A 169 -8.14 -0.45 -9.27
N ASP A 170 -8.05 -0.76 -10.55
CA ASP A 170 -8.99 -1.68 -11.23
C ASP A 170 -8.95 -3.09 -10.65
N THR A 171 -7.82 -3.45 -10.05
CA THR A 171 -7.60 -4.75 -9.42
C THR A 171 -7.78 -4.67 -7.91
N PRO A 172 -8.91 -5.11 -7.34
CA PRO A 172 -9.11 -5.13 -5.90
C PRO A 172 -8.33 -6.28 -5.23
N ILE A 173 -8.06 -6.13 -3.94
CA ILE A 173 -7.56 -7.22 -3.10
C ILE A 173 -8.75 -7.98 -2.52
N LYS A 174 -8.95 -9.20 -3.01
CA LYS A 174 -10.08 -10.05 -2.59
C LYS A 174 -9.94 -10.47 -1.13
N LYS A 175 -11.10 -10.62 -0.46
CA LYS A 175 -11.18 -11.21 0.86
C LYS A 175 -10.91 -12.72 0.76
N THR A 176 -9.74 -13.14 1.18
CA THR A 176 -9.36 -14.56 1.19
C THR A 176 -8.73 -14.95 2.52
N VAL A 177 -8.85 -16.23 2.88
CA VAL A 177 -8.20 -16.80 4.06
C VAL A 177 -6.69 -16.79 3.88
N GLU A 178 -6.23 -17.00 2.64
CA GLU A 178 -4.82 -17.02 2.29
C GLU A 178 -4.13 -15.70 2.64
N VAL A 179 -4.70 -14.56 2.27
CA VAL A 179 -4.14 -13.23 2.62
C VAL A 179 -4.09 -13.04 4.13
N ARG A 180 -5.17 -13.42 4.85
CA ARG A 180 -5.22 -13.30 6.31
C ARG A 180 -4.15 -14.13 7.00
N ASN A 181 -3.85 -15.32 6.49
CA ASN A 181 -2.90 -16.27 7.08
C ASN A 181 -1.42 -15.90 6.81
N GLN A 182 -1.15 -14.80 6.08
CA GLN A 182 0.23 -14.38 5.82
C GLN A 182 0.88 -13.64 7.00
N PHE A 183 0.09 -13.15 7.96
CA PHE A 183 0.66 -12.39 9.09
C PHE A 183 1.77 -13.18 9.81
N GLY A 184 2.92 -12.54 9.99
CA GLY A 184 4.10 -13.13 10.61
C GLY A 184 4.78 -14.23 9.78
N ARG A 185 4.62 -14.20 8.44
CA ARG A 185 5.29 -15.07 7.46
C ARG A 185 5.81 -14.25 6.29
N ASN A 186 6.73 -14.83 5.52
CA ASN A 186 7.03 -14.32 4.19
C ASN A 186 5.86 -14.72 3.26
N PRO A 187 5.16 -13.78 2.65
CA PRO A 187 3.99 -14.09 1.84
C PRO A 187 4.31 -15.06 0.69
N VAL A 188 3.49 -16.10 0.54
CA VAL A 188 3.69 -17.15 -0.49
C VAL A 188 3.46 -16.64 -1.91
N SER A 189 2.74 -15.51 -2.07
CA SER A 189 2.52 -14.85 -3.34
C SER A 189 2.36 -13.34 -3.15
N THR A 190 2.28 -12.59 -4.24
CA THR A 190 2.02 -11.14 -4.22
C THR A 190 0.55 -10.79 -4.12
N PHE A 191 -0.39 -11.73 -4.23
CA PHE A 191 -1.85 -11.52 -4.13
C PHE A 191 -2.37 -10.31 -4.91
N ASN A 192 -1.96 -10.15 -6.17
CA ASN A 192 -2.27 -9.03 -7.06
C ASN A 192 -1.49 -7.72 -6.78
N TYR A 193 -0.69 -7.62 -5.73
CA TYR A 193 0.10 -6.41 -5.48
C TYR A 193 1.16 -6.13 -6.57
N GLY A 194 1.49 -7.11 -7.40
CA GLY A 194 2.29 -6.88 -8.61
C GLY A 194 1.60 -5.93 -9.60
N PHE A 195 0.28 -6.07 -9.81
CA PHE A 195 -0.48 -5.14 -10.65
C PHE A 195 -0.60 -3.75 -10.02
N ILE A 196 -0.75 -3.69 -8.69
CA ILE A 196 -0.77 -2.42 -7.95
C ILE A 196 0.56 -1.69 -8.13
N LEU A 197 1.67 -2.39 -7.91
CA LEU A 197 3.02 -1.84 -8.09
C LEU A 197 3.23 -1.32 -9.52
N ASP A 198 2.90 -2.13 -10.52
CA ASP A 198 3.03 -1.80 -11.93
C ASP A 198 2.29 -0.49 -12.27
N GLN A 199 1.08 -0.33 -11.75
CA GLN A 199 0.27 0.87 -11.97
C GLN A 199 0.87 2.09 -11.27
N VAL A 200 1.36 1.95 -10.03
CA VAL A 200 2.06 3.03 -9.31
C VAL A 200 3.28 3.50 -10.10
N LEU A 201 4.14 2.57 -10.53
CA LEU A 201 5.37 2.90 -11.26
C LEU A 201 5.09 3.58 -12.60
N LYS A 202 4.07 3.13 -13.33
CA LYS A 202 3.63 3.75 -14.59
C LYS A 202 3.14 5.18 -14.40
N GLU A 203 2.37 5.43 -13.35
CA GLU A 203 1.83 6.77 -13.11
C GLU A 203 2.90 7.75 -12.65
N VAL A 204 3.82 7.32 -11.80
CA VAL A 204 4.94 8.19 -11.36
C VAL A 204 5.82 8.57 -12.54
N SER A 205 6.18 7.61 -13.41
CA SER A 205 7.02 7.88 -14.59
C SER A 205 6.37 8.80 -15.65
N GLN A 206 5.07 9.03 -15.58
CA GLN A 206 4.35 9.95 -16.49
C GLN A 206 4.26 11.39 -15.94
N HIS A 207 4.60 11.59 -14.67
CA HIS A 207 4.52 12.88 -13.99
C HIS A 207 5.90 13.56 -13.85
N GLU A 208 6.99 12.89 -14.29
CA GLU A 208 8.33 13.48 -14.48
C GLU A 208 8.44 14.14 -15.86
#